data_e8c8b582f2e0486f159172f3b8078eba
#
_entry.id   e8c8b582f2e0486f159172f3b8078eba
#
_cell.length_a   1.000
_cell.length_b   1.000
_cell.length_c   1.000
_cell.angle_alpha   90.00
_cell.angle_beta   90.00
_cell.angle_gamma   90.00
#
_symmetry.space_group_name_H-M   'P 1'
#
loop_
_entity.id
_entity.type
_entity.pdbx_description
1 polymer ?
#
loop_
_entity_poly.entity_id
_entity_poly.type
_entity_poly.pdbx_seq_one_letter_code
_entity_poly.pdbx_strand_id
1 'polypeptide(L)'
;YQNAHNQLMEMIERDQNRAAVIIWSIANETPHGEARDRFLSNLAKAAREKDNSRLLSMAMERSDKSATVLSIQDKMSEYVDIISCNQYLGWYDGLNEKIDRVRWEVDYEKPLIFSEMGGGAVAGYHGDKTQIWTEEYQEELYKKTLKMIDERMPPVAGISPWILMDFRSPRRLLPQIQDGFNRKGLISNRGQKKKAFYILQEWYRNK
;
A
#
# COMPACT_ATOMS: atom_id res chain seq x y z
N TYR A 1 1.84 19.71 15.65
CA TYR A 1 0.65 19.90 14.81
C TYR A 1 0.88 20.97 13.75
N GLN A 2 1.30 22.18 14.13
CA GLN A 2 1.42 23.31 13.19
C GLN A 2 2.28 22.99 11.96
N ASN A 3 3.40 22.29 12.13
CA ASN A 3 4.26 21.90 11.01
C ASN A 3 3.55 20.94 10.03
N ALA A 4 2.88 19.93 10.55
CA ALA A 4 2.12 19.00 9.70
C ALA A 4 0.95 19.69 9.00
N HIS A 5 0.24 20.56 9.70
CA HIS A 5 -0.82 21.38 9.12
C HIS A 5 -0.29 22.25 7.97
N ASN A 6 0.81 22.97 8.17
CA ASN A 6 1.40 23.81 7.13
C ASN A 6 1.79 22.99 5.90
N GLN A 7 2.46 21.84 6.08
CA GLN A 7 2.84 20.96 4.97
C GLN A 7 1.62 20.45 4.20
N LEU A 8 0.55 20.08 4.90
CA LEU A 8 -0.69 19.64 4.26
C LEU A 8 -1.33 20.78 3.45
N MET A 9 -1.41 21.98 4.02
CA MET A 9 -1.98 23.15 3.33
C MET A 9 -1.17 23.55 2.09
N GLU A 10 0.16 23.57 2.20
CA GLU A 10 1.07 23.84 1.07
C GLU A 10 0.92 22.80 -0.03
N MET A 11 0.81 21.51 0.32
CA MET A 11 0.60 20.42 -0.65
C MET A 11 -0.73 20.61 -1.40
N ILE A 12 -1.82 20.85 -0.68
CA ILE A 12 -3.14 21.03 -1.28
C ILE A 12 -3.13 22.29 -2.18
N GLU A 13 -2.61 23.40 -1.69
CA GLU A 13 -2.56 24.67 -2.46
C GLU A 13 -1.75 24.52 -3.75
N ARG A 14 -0.60 23.85 -3.69
CA ARG A 14 0.24 23.60 -4.87
C ARG A 14 -0.44 22.70 -5.90
N ASP A 15 -1.15 21.66 -5.45
CA ASP A 15 -1.57 20.55 -6.31
C ASP A 15 -3.09 20.48 -6.56
N GLN A 16 -3.92 21.33 -5.93
CA GLN A 16 -5.38 21.32 -6.10
C GLN A 16 -5.85 21.56 -7.55
N ASN A 17 -5.05 22.20 -8.38
CA ASN A 17 -5.37 22.44 -9.80
C ASN A 17 -4.81 21.34 -10.73
N ARG A 18 -4.24 20.26 -10.18
CA ARG A 18 -3.74 19.13 -10.98
C ARG A 18 -4.82 18.07 -11.12
N ALA A 19 -5.32 17.87 -12.34
CA ALA A 19 -6.39 16.90 -12.62
C ALA A 19 -6.05 15.46 -12.25
N ALA A 20 -4.76 15.10 -12.24
CA ALA A 20 -4.29 13.77 -11.83
C ALA A 20 -4.37 13.50 -10.33
N VAL A 21 -4.51 14.55 -9.50
CA VAL A 21 -4.70 14.40 -8.05
C VAL A 21 -6.18 14.25 -7.77
N ILE A 22 -6.61 13.07 -7.36
CA ILE A 22 -8.02 12.74 -7.11
C ILE A 22 -8.33 12.44 -5.64
N ILE A 23 -7.32 12.14 -4.84
CA ILE A 23 -7.44 11.77 -3.42
C ILE A 23 -6.30 12.44 -2.64
N TRP A 24 -6.63 13.02 -1.49
CA TRP A 24 -5.65 13.45 -0.50
C TRP A 24 -5.45 12.37 0.55
N SER A 25 -4.22 11.94 0.79
CA SER A 25 -3.89 11.04 1.89
C SER A 25 -3.13 11.80 2.97
N ILE A 26 -3.67 11.80 4.20
CA ILE A 26 -3.21 12.68 5.28
C ILE A 26 -2.25 12.02 6.26
N ALA A 27 -2.15 10.70 6.26
CA ALA A 27 -1.27 9.95 7.16
C ALA A 27 -0.95 8.56 6.62
N ASN A 28 0.15 7.99 7.11
CA ASN A 28 0.58 6.63 6.77
C ASN A 28 1.03 5.88 8.03
N GLU A 29 0.33 4.76 8.33
CA GLU A 29 0.69 3.80 9.39
C GLU A 29 1.05 4.46 10.73
N THR A 30 0.17 5.30 11.23
CA THR A 30 0.37 5.97 12.51
C THR A 30 -0.21 5.14 13.64
N PRO A 31 0.57 4.83 14.71
CA PRO A 31 0.10 4.03 15.85
C PRO A 31 -1.15 4.59 16.51
N HIS A 32 -2.09 3.72 16.87
CA HIS A 32 -3.34 4.10 17.52
C HIS A 32 -3.12 4.82 18.86
N GLY A 33 -3.97 5.79 19.17
CA GLY A 33 -3.97 6.50 20.44
C GLY A 33 -4.75 7.80 20.40
N GLU A 34 -5.27 8.25 21.55
CA GLU A 34 -6.12 9.45 21.62
C GLU A 34 -5.46 10.73 21.11
N ALA A 35 -4.15 10.90 21.38
CA ALA A 35 -3.41 12.05 20.90
C ALA A 35 -3.29 12.06 19.37
N ARG A 36 -3.04 10.89 18.78
CA ARG A 36 -3.02 10.67 17.34
C ARG A 36 -4.40 10.95 16.73
N ASP A 37 -5.46 10.41 17.29
CA ASP A 37 -6.82 10.57 16.77
C ASP A 37 -7.23 12.05 16.74
N ARG A 38 -6.95 12.79 17.83
CA ARG A 38 -7.17 14.24 17.88
C ARG A 38 -6.35 14.99 16.85
N PHE A 39 -5.08 14.62 16.70
CA PHE A 39 -4.16 15.24 15.73
C PHE A 39 -4.67 15.04 14.30
N LEU A 40 -4.98 13.80 13.92
CA LEU A 40 -5.39 13.45 12.56
C LEU A 40 -6.81 13.91 12.24
N SER A 41 -7.75 13.88 13.19
CA SER A 41 -9.09 14.43 12.95
C SER A 41 -9.07 15.94 12.68
N ASN A 42 -8.17 16.68 13.35
CA ASN A 42 -7.97 18.10 13.06
C ASN A 42 -7.32 18.33 11.69
N LEU A 43 -6.37 17.48 11.28
CA LEU A 43 -5.80 17.55 9.92
C LEU A 43 -6.85 17.22 8.84
N ALA A 44 -7.69 16.20 9.08
CA ALA A 44 -8.77 15.85 8.17
C ALA A 44 -9.75 17.00 7.97
N LYS A 45 -10.16 17.69 9.06
CA LYS A 45 -11.00 18.88 8.99
C LYS A 45 -10.36 20.01 8.20
N ALA A 46 -9.09 20.31 8.50
CA ALA A 46 -8.35 21.34 7.78
C ALA A 46 -8.20 21.04 6.27
N ALA A 47 -7.96 19.78 5.92
CA ALA A 47 -7.92 19.35 4.52
C ALA A 47 -9.26 19.59 3.81
N ARG A 48 -10.38 19.25 4.46
CA ARG A 48 -11.73 19.48 3.94
C ARG A 48 -12.08 20.97 3.78
N GLU A 49 -11.68 21.79 4.74
CA GLU A 49 -11.87 23.24 4.66
C GLU A 49 -11.07 23.86 3.50
N LYS A 50 -9.88 23.32 3.21
CA LYS A 50 -9.02 23.81 2.13
C LYS A 50 -9.47 23.30 0.75
N ASP A 51 -9.87 22.01 0.65
CA ASP A 51 -10.39 21.40 -0.58
C ASP A 51 -11.47 20.36 -0.23
N ASN A 52 -12.70 20.68 -0.51
CA ASN A 52 -13.86 19.80 -0.31
C ASN A 52 -14.28 19.06 -1.61
N SER A 53 -13.55 19.26 -2.70
CA SER A 53 -13.86 18.67 -4.00
C SER A 53 -13.25 17.28 -4.19
N ARG A 54 -12.21 16.93 -3.44
CA ARG A 54 -11.51 15.65 -3.53
C ARG A 54 -11.79 14.76 -2.34
N LEU A 55 -11.66 13.47 -2.59
CA LEU A 55 -11.78 12.44 -1.55
C LEU A 55 -10.59 12.48 -0.60
N LEU A 56 -10.84 12.15 0.66
CA LEU A 56 -9.84 12.07 1.71
C LEU A 56 -9.59 10.62 2.10
N SER A 57 -8.34 10.27 2.29
CA SER A 57 -7.90 8.94 2.72
C SER A 57 -6.74 9.02 3.73
N MET A 58 -6.39 7.90 4.31
CA MET A 58 -5.13 7.65 4.99
C MET A 58 -4.83 6.14 4.98
N ALA A 59 -3.55 5.78 4.96
CA ALA A 59 -3.15 4.40 5.18
C ALA A 59 -3.26 4.09 6.69
N MET A 60 -4.27 3.30 7.04
CA MET A 60 -4.55 2.85 8.40
C MET A 60 -3.69 1.64 8.74
N GLU A 61 -3.33 1.50 10.01
CA GLU A 61 -2.70 0.28 10.47
C GLU A 61 -3.69 -0.89 10.45
N ARG A 62 -3.18 -2.05 10.08
CA ARG A 62 -3.91 -3.31 10.17
C ARG A 62 -4.07 -3.71 11.63
N SER A 63 -5.25 -4.20 11.98
CA SER A 63 -5.58 -4.73 13.31
C SER A 63 -5.85 -6.22 13.21
N ASP A 64 -4.86 -7.05 13.55
CA ASP A 64 -4.97 -8.49 13.38
C ASP A 64 -5.73 -9.10 14.57
N LYS A 65 -6.87 -9.75 14.29
CA LYS A 65 -7.64 -10.50 15.31
C LYS A 65 -6.98 -11.85 15.64
N SER A 66 -6.25 -12.42 14.67
CA SER A 66 -5.43 -13.64 14.83
C SER A 66 -4.37 -13.72 13.73
N ALA A 67 -3.52 -14.75 13.75
CA ALA A 67 -2.52 -14.98 12.69
C ALA A 67 -3.11 -15.13 11.27
N THR A 68 -4.40 -15.45 11.17
CA THR A 68 -5.10 -15.68 9.90
C THR A 68 -6.35 -14.83 9.70
N VAL A 69 -6.72 -14.00 10.68
CA VAL A 69 -7.86 -13.09 10.58
C VAL A 69 -7.36 -11.67 10.70
N LEU A 70 -7.32 -11.00 9.57
CA LEU A 70 -6.83 -9.63 9.44
C LEU A 70 -8.02 -8.67 9.41
N SER A 71 -7.87 -7.50 10.02
CA SER A 71 -8.90 -6.48 10.01
C SER A 71 -8.31 -5.08 9.93
N ILE A 72 -9.17 -4.12 9.65
CA ILE A 72 -8.85 -2.69 9.78
C ILE A 72 -9.90 -2.14 10.76
N GLN A 73 -9.44 -1.63 11.90
CA GLN A 73 -10.30 -1.02 12.91
C GLN A 73 -9.66 0.26 13.40
N ASP A 74 -10.09 1.39 12.86
CA ASP A 74 -9.51 2.69 13.13
C ASP A 74 -10.61 3.75 13.22
N LYS A 75 -10.63 4.53 14.31
CA LYS A 75 -11.56 5.65 14.50
C LYS A 75 -11.46 6.70 13.40
N MET A 76 -10.30 6.81 12.76
CA MET A 76 -10.13 7.76 11.65
C MET A 76 -10.98 7.41 10.42
N SER A 77 -11.55 6.21 10.36
CA SER A 77 -12.55 5.83 9.35
C SER A 77 -13.74 6.80 9.29
N GLU A 78 -14.08 7.44 10.40
CA GLU A 78 -15.16 8.43 10.46
C GLU A 78 -14.83 9.73 9.69
N TYR A 79 -13.55 10.06 9.56
CA TYR A 79 -13.06 11.34 9.02
C TYR A 79 -12.60 11.27 7.56
N VAL A 80 -12.49 10.07 6.98
CA VAL A 80 -12.05 9.86 5.60
C VAL A 80 -13.17 9.28 4.73
N ASP A 81 -13.06 9.41 3.42
CA ASP A 81 -14.03 8.84 2.46
C ASP A 81 -13.61 7.44 2.01
N ILE A 82 -12.30 7.18 2.01
CA ILE A 82 -11.70 5.95 1.52
C ILE A 82 -10.88 5.35 2.64
N ILE A 83 -11.15 4.08 2.95
CA ILE A 83 -10.31 3.28 3.83
C ILE A 83 -9.10 2.81 3.03
N SER A 84 -7.90 3.11 3.49
CA SER A 84 -6.68 2.58 2.89
C SER A 84 -5.86 1.81 3.91
N CYS A 85 -5.11 0.84 3.45
CA CYS A 85 -4.24 0.01 4.27
C CYS A 85 -3.04 -0.45 3.46
N ASN A 86 -1.87 -0.44 4.09
CA ASN A 86 -0.69 -1.10 3.55
C ASN A 86 -0.72 -2.57 3.95
N GLN A 87 -0.48 -3.47 3.00
CA GLN A 87 -0.41 -4.90 3.29
C GLN A 87 0.80 -5.54 2.60
N TYR A 88 1.53 -6.34 3.36
CA TYR A 88 2.74 -7.00 2.88
C TYR A 88 2.73 -8.49 3.24
N LEU A 89 1.57 -9.13 3.08
CA LEU A 89 1.45 -10.59 3.15
C LEU A 89 2.38 -11.25 2.13
N GLY A 90 3.09 -12.27 2.56
CA GLY A 90 4.08 -12.93 1.73
C GLY A 90 5.42 -12.20 1.64
N TRP A 91 5.61 -11.10 2.39
CA TRP A 91 6.87 -10.36 2.41
C TRP A 91 7.33 -10.00 3.83
N TYR A 92 6.71 -9.02 4.49
CA TYR A 92 7.00 -8.69 5.89
C TYR A 92 6.16 -9.54 6.85
N ASP A 93 5.06 -10.07 6.38
CA ASP A 93 4.13 -10.88 7.15
C ASP A 93 3.99 -12.27 6.54
N GLY A 94 4.89 -13.16 6.94
CA GLY A 94 4.98 -14.54 6.48
C GLY A 94 5.49 -14.69 5.04
N LEU A 95 5.37 -15.90 4.53
CA LEU A 95 5.69 -16.27 3.15
C LEU A 95 4.42 -16.34 2.29
N ASN A 96 4.58 -16.58 0.99
CA ASN A 96 3.49 -16.60 0.00
C ASN A 96 2.32 -17.53 0.38
N GLU A 97 2.57 -18.63 1.12
CA GLU A 97 1.54 -19.55 1.59
C GLU A 97 0.59 -18.94 2.64
N LYS A 98 1.04 -17.89 3.35
CA LYS A 98 0.17 -17.17 4.29
C LYS A 98 -0.98 -16.48 3.56
N ILE A 99 -0.75 -15.97 2.35
CA ILE A 99 -1.78 -15.29 1.55
C ILE A 99 -2.99 -16.20 1.31
N ASP A 100 -2.76 -17.50 1.13
CA ASP A 100 -3.85 -18.47 0.87
C ASP A 100 -4.71 -18.76 2.11
N ARG A 101 -4.21 -18.47 3.31
CA ARG A 101 -4.85 -18.84 4.59
C ARG A 101 -5.54 -17.69 5.28
N VAL A 102 -5.24 -16.43 4.90
CA VAL A 102 -5.80 -15.27 5.58
C VAL A 102 -7.22 -14.97 5.12
N ARG A 103 -7.99 -14.44 6.05
CA ARG A 103 -9.32 -13.88 5.85
C ARG A 103 -9.30 -12.44 6.32
N TRP A 104 -9.96 -11.56 5.58
CA TRP A 104 -10.12 -10.16 5.95
C TRP A 104 -11.51 -9.91 6.50
N GLU A 105 -11.56 -9.18 7.60
CA GLU A 105 -12.78 -8.65 8.21
C GLU A 105 -12.70 -7.13 8.20
N VAL A 106 -13.39 -6.52 7.26
CA VAL A 106 -13.44 -5.06 7.07
C VAL A 106 -14.90 -4.64 7.11
N ASP A 107 -15.31 -4.04 8.22
CA ASP A 107 -16.70 -3.73 8.54
C ASP A 107 -17.03 -2.25 8.25
N TYR A 108 -16.58 -1.73 7.11
CA TYR A 108 -16.87 -0.36 6.68
C TYR A 108 -17.69 -0.33 5.40
N GLU A 109 -18.72 0.51 5.37
CA GLU A 109 -19.48 0.84 4.16
C GLU A 109 -18.77 1.91 3.30
N LYS A 110 -17.45 1.82 3.18
CA LYS A 110 -16.60 2.74 2.43
C LYS A 110 -15.69 1.98 1.47
N PRO A 111 -15.31 2.58 0.32
CA PRO A 111 -14.34 1.96 -0.57
C PRO A 111 -13.03 1.62 0.16
N LEU A 112 -12.49 0.43 -0.11
CA LEU A 112 -11.21 -0.03 0.40
C LEU A 112 -10.15 0.07 -0.70
N ILE A 113 -8.98 0.62 -0.36
CA ILE A 113 -7.80 0.64 -1.24
C ILE A 113 -6.61 0.03 -0.50
N PHE A 114 -5.87 -0.86 -1.14
CA PHE A 114 -4.52 -1.17 -0.69
C PHE A 114 -3.56 -0.09 -1.18
N SER A 115 -3.19 0.81 -0.27
CA SER A 115 -2.28 1.93 -0.54
C SER A 115 -0.84 1.50 -0.79
N GLU A 116 -0.44 0.34 -0.26
CA GLU A 116 0.81 -0.34 -0.57
C GLU A 116 0.63 -1.85 -0.52
N MET A 117 1.29 -2.55 -1.45
CA MET A 117 1.42 -4.02 -1.44
C MET A 117 2.62 -4.45 -2.29
N GLY A 118 3.15 -5.63 -2.04
CA GLY A 118 4.19 -6.21 -2.88
C GLY A 118 5.33 -6.87 -2.11
N GLY A 119 6.33 -7.31 -2.84
CA GLY A 119 7.54 -7.93 -2.33
C GLY A 119 8.74 -7.63 -3.23
N GLY A 120 9.95 -7.92 -2.76
CA GLY A 120 11.18 -7.64 -3.48
C GLY A 120 11.61 -8.76 -4.42
N ALA A 121 12.24 -8.38 -5.54
CA ALA A 121 13.00 -9.29 -6.41
C ALA A 121 14.17 -8.54 -7.03
N VAL A 122 15.26 -9.26 -7.29
CA VAL A 122 16.39 -8.74 -8.08
C VAL A 122 16.14 -9.06 -9.54
N ALA A 123 16.15 -8.05 -10.40
CA ALA A 123 15.94 -8.25 -11.84
C ALA A 123 16.98 -9.20 -12.43
N GLY A 124 16.51 -10.22 -13.15
CA GLY A 124 17.35 -11.27 -13.73
C GLY A 124 17.77 -12.36 -12.73
N TYR A 125 17.36 -12.29 -11.46
CA TYR A 125 17.58 -13.38 -10.52
C TYR A 125 16.40 -14.34 -10.56
N HIS A 126 16.64 -15.54 -11.09
CA HIS A 126 15.64 -16.58 -11.32
C HIS A 126 15.86 -17.79 -10.44
N GLY A 127 14.77 -18.48 -10.09
CA GLY A 127 14.78 -19.69 -9.26
C GLY A 127 13.40 -20.22 -8.99
N ASP A 128 13.28 -21.06 -7.98
CA ASP A 128 11.99 -21.57 -7.55
C ASP A 128 11.11 -20.46 -6.96
N LYS A 129 9.79 -20.57 -7.18
CA LYS A 129 8.81 -19.60 -6.69
C LYS A 129 8.70 -19.48 -5.16
N THR A 130 9.36 -20.36 -4.41
CA THR A 130 9.49 -20.28 -2.95
C THR A 130 10.77 -19.59 -2.53
N GLN A 131 11.69 -19.35 -3.44
CA GLN A 131 12.96 -18.69 -3.17
C GLN A 131 12.82 -17.17 -3.17
N ILE A 132 12.89 -16.56 -1.98
CA ILE A 132 12.82 -15.11 -1.79
C ILE A 132 13.87 -14.40 -2.66
N TRP A 133 13.53 -13.22 -3.16
CA TRP A 133 14.31 -12.35 -4.03
C TRP A 133 14.36 -12.76 -5.49
N THR A 134 13.85 -13.93 -5.88
CA THR A 134 13.70 -14.29 -7.31
C THR A 134 12.52 -13.55 -7.93
N GLU A 135 12.55 -13.38 -9.24
CA GLU A 135 11.41 -12.80 -9.95
C GLU A 135 10.18 -13.72 -9.86
N GLU A 136 10.38 -15.04 -9.80
CA GLU A 136 9.32 -16.05 -9.61
C GLU A 136 8.63 -15.94 -8.25
N TYR A 137 9.38 -15.63 -7.19
CA TYR A 137 8.79 -15.38 -5.87
C TYR A 137 7.89 -14.14 -5.88
N GLN A 138 8.39 -13.03 -6.46
CA GLN A 138 7.62 -11.80 -6.59
C GLN A 138 6.37 -12.01 -7.47
N GLU A 139 6.52 -12.71 -8.58
CA GLU A 139 5.42 -13.07 -9.46
C GLU A 139 4.33 -13.86 -8.72
N GLU A 140 4.70 -14.91 -7.98
CA GLU A 140 3.77 -15.74 -7.20
C GLU A 140 3.07 -14.93 -6.12
N LEU A 141 3.80 -14.02 -5.42
CA LEU A 141 3.23 -13.09 -4.44
C LEU A 141 2.11 -12.24 -5.06
N TYR A 142 2.38 -11.66 -6.23
CA TYR A 142 1.38 -10.83 -6.93
C TYR A 142 0.18 -11.67 -7.37
N LYS A 143 0.39 -12.84 -7.98
CA LYS A 143 -0.69 -13.76 -8.38
C LYS A 143 -1.61 -14.09 -7.20
N LYS A 144 -1.03 -14.49 -6.07
CA LYS A 144 -1.80 -14.87 -4.88
C LYS A 144 -2.53 -13.68 -4.25
N THR A 145 -1.87 -12.52 -4.17
CA THR A 145 -2.49 -11.31 -3.61
C THR A 145 -3.66 -10.84 -4.47
N LEU A 146 -3.51 -10.77 -5.78
CA LEU A 146 -4.58 -10.37 -6.69
C LEU A 146 -5.75 -11.36 -6.66
N LYS A 147 -5.47 -12.66 -6.61
CA LYS A 147 -6.49 -13.69 -6.42
C LYS A 147 -7.22 -13.53 -5.08
N MET A 148 -6.50 -13.26 -3.99
CA MET A 148 -7.10 -12.99 -2.68
C MET A 148 -8.06 -11.79 -2.75
N ILE A 149 -7.66 -10.72 -3.42
CA ILE A 149 -8.45 -9.51 -3.61
C ILE A 149 -9.74 -9.82 -4.39
N ASP A 150 -9.64 -10.57 -5.47
CA ASP A 150 -10.78 -10.83 -6.35
C ASP A 150 -11.79 -11.85 -5.78
N GLU A 151 -11.33 -12.82 -5.01
CA GLU A 151 -12.16 -13.96 -4.61
C GLU A 151 -12.54 -13.99 -3.13
N ARG A 152 -11.77 -13.36 -2.25
CA ARG A 152 -11.87 -13.59 -0.80
C ARG A 152 -11.95 -12.34 0.07
N MET A 153 -12.04 -11.17 -0.54
CA MET A 153 -12.14 -9.89 0.17
C MET A 153 -13.47 -9.21 -0.11
N PRO A 154 -13.91 -8.31 0.80
CA PRO A 154 -14.88 -7.28 0.41
C PRO A 154 -14.37 -6.53 -0.83
N PRO A 155 -15.26 -5.89 -1.62
CA PRO A 155 -14.84 -5.19 -2.83
C PRO A 155 -13.70 -4.19 -2.56
N VAL A 156 -12.56 -4.43 -3.20
CA VAL A 156 -11.41 -3.52 -3.17
C VAL A 156 -11.51 -2.58 -4.37
N ALA A 157 -11.60 -1.28 -4.10
CA ALA A 157 -11.78 -0.24 -5.12
C ALA A 157 -10.48 0.08 -5.87
N GLY A 158 -9.33 -0.29 -5.34
CA GLY A 158 -8.05 -0.04 -6.00
C GLY A 158 -6.85 -0.58 -5.22
N ILE A 159 -5.74 -0.67 -5.92
CA ILE A 159 -4.45 -1.04 -5.34
C ILE A 159 -3.35 -0.10 -5.83
N SER A 160 -2.38 0.16 -4.99
CA SER A 160 -1.16 0.89 -5.33
C SER A 160 0.05 0.04 -4.92
N PRO A 161 0.70 -0.64 -5.87
CA PRO A 161 1.86 -1.44 -5.54
C PRO A 161 3.02 -0.61 -5.01
N TRP A 162 3.72 -1.11 -4.02
CA TRP A 162 4.99 -0.57 -3.58
C TRP A 162 6.13 -1.45 -4.15
N ILE A 163 6.71 -1.09 -5.28
CA ILE A 163 6.60 0.19 -5.97
C ILE A 163 6.78 -0.01 -7.48
N LEU A 164 6.57 1.02 -8.29
CA LEU A 164 6.74 0.89 -9.74
C LEU A 164 8.20 0.56 -10.13
N MET A 165 9.19 1.26 -9.55
CA MET A 165 10.60 1.13 -9.94
C MET A 165 11.50 1.01 -8.71
N ASP A 166 12.52 0.14 -8.78
CA ASP A 166 13.56 0.05 -7.77
C ASP A 166 14.22 1.41 -7.58
N PHE A 167 14.42 1.83 -6.33
CA PHE A 167 14.98 3.13 -6.00
C PHE A 167 16.09 3.05 -4.95
N ARG A 168 16.97 4.04 -4.95
CA ARG A 168 18.04 4.14 -3.96
C ARG A 168 17.47 4.27 -2.55
N SER A 169 17.96 3.41 -1.65
CA SER A 169 17.56 3.38 -0.24
C SER A 169 18.77 3.02 0.63
N PRO A 170 19.39 3.97 1.29
CA PRO A 170 20.62 3.75 2.05
C PRO A 170 20.45 2.80 3.25
N ARG A 171 19.20 2.47 3.61
CA ARG A 171 18.88 1.49 4.66
C ARG A 171 18.83 0.05 4.15
N ARG A 172 18.95 -0.19 2.84
CA ARG A 172 18.80 -1.51 2.19
C ARG A 172 20.18 -2.05 1.78
N LEU A 173 20.91 -2.61 2.76
CA LEU A 173 22.34 -2.93 2.63
C LEU A 173 22.65 -4.42 2.43
N LEU A 174 21.64 -5.30 2.23
CA LEU A 174 21.90 -6.73 2.03
C LEU A 174 22.79 -6.93 0.79
N PRO A 175 24.05 -7.42 0.97
CA PRO A 175 25.02 -7.52 -0.12
C PRO A 175 24.52 -8.43 -1.25
N GLN A 176 24.86 -8.11 -2.50
CA GLN A 176 24.51 -8.84 -3.74
C GLN A 176 23.01 -8.90 -4.05
N ILE A 177 22.17 -8.47 -3.14
CA ILE A 177 20.71 -8.44 -3.31
C ILE A 177 20.23 -7.01 -3.39
N GLN A 178 20.36 -6.27 -2.31
CA GLN A 178 19.83 -4.90 -2.23
C GLN A 178 20.86 -3.86 -2.70
N ASP A 179 22.10 -3.92 -2.21
CA ASP A 179 23.21 -3.02 -2.59
C ASP A 179 22.81 -1.54 -2.59
N GLY A 180 22.10 -1.11 -1.55
CA GLY A 180 21.61 0.26 -1.41
C GLY A 180 20.36 0.58 -2.23
N PHE A 181 19.60 -0.43 -2.68
CA PHE A 181 18.33 -0.25 -3.38
C PHE A 181 17.17 -0.94 -2.66
N ASN A 182 16.01 -0.32 -2.67
CA ASN A 182 14.76 -1.01 -2.42
C ASN A 182 14.38 -1.77 -3.70
N ARG A 183 14.32 -3.11 -3.61
CA ARG A 183 14.09 -4.02 -4.73
C ARG A 183 12.63 -4.44 -4.91
N LYS A 184 11.68 -3.69 -4.31
CA LYS A 184 10.24 -3.97 -4.49
C LYS A 184 9.67 -3.45 -5.81
N GLY A 185 10.46 -2.77 -6.63
CA GLY A 185 10.02 -2.32 -7.94
C GLY A 185 9.49 -3.46 -8.82
N LEU A 186 8.45 -3.18 -9.57
CA LEU A 186 8.01 -4.00 -10.71
C LEU A 186 8.97 -3.84 -11.89
N ILE A 187 9.68 -2.73 -11.90
CA ILE A 187 10.72 -2.37 -12.88
C ILE A 187 12.02 -2.16 -12.10
N SER A 188 13.12 -2.66 -12.61
CA SER A 188 14.43 -2.43 -12.01
C SER A 188 14.88 -0.97 -12.16
N ASN A 189 15.87 -0.57 -11.37
CA ASN A 189 16.52 0.75 -11.49
C ASN A 189 17.21 0.99 -12.86
N ARG A 190 17.24 -0.03 -13.72
CA ARG A 190 17.76 0.03 -15.11
C ARG A 190 16.65 -0.06 -16.15
N GLY A 191 15.38 -0.02 -15.76
CA GLY A 191 14.25 -0.06 -16.68
C GLY A 191 13.78 -1.47 -17.10
N GLN A 192 14.34 -2.54 -16.55
CA GLN A 192 13.94 -3.92 -16.85
C GLN A 192 12.64 -4.25 -16.13
N LYS A 193 11.61 -4.66 -16.85
CA LYS A 193 10.35 -5.14 -16.27
C LYS A 193 10.56 -6.54 -15.71
N LYS A 194 10.23 -6.72 -14.43
CA LYS A 194 10.25 -8.02 -13.76
C LYS A 194 8.96 -8.79 -14.06
N LYS A 195 8.93 -10.09 -13.80
CA LYS A 195 7.76 -10.96 -14.08
C LYS A 195 6.46 -10.44 -13.47
N ALA A 196 6.48 -9.96 -12.23
CA ALA A 196 5.32 -9.41 -11.55
C ALA A 196 4.70 -8.18 -12.25
N PHE A 197 5.49 -7.43 -13.03
CA PHE A 197 4.97 -6.33 -13.86
C PHE A 197 3.88 -6.81 -14.81
N TYR A 198 4.10 -7.93 -15.49
CA TYR A 198 3.16 -8.45 -16.48
C TYR A 198 1.91 -9.03 -15.83
N ILE A 199 2.04 -9.63 -14.65
CA ILE A 199 0.89 -10.12 -13.88
C ILE A 199 -0.05 -8.96 -13.51
N LEU A 200 0.50 -7.87 -13.00
CA LEU A 200 -0.29 -6.70 -12.66
C LEU A 200 -0.88 -6.01 -13.90
N GLN A 201 -0.11 -5.91 -14.99
CA GLN A 201 -0.57 -5.36 -16.26
C GLN A 201 -1.77 -6.12 -16.81
N GLU A 202 -1.73 -7.44 -16.77
CA GLU A 202 -2.83 -8.30 -17.22
C GLU A 202 -4.06 -8.13 -16.32
N TRP A 203 -3.86 -8.12 -15.01
CA TRP A 203 -4.94 -7.92 -14.05
C TRP A 203 -5.70 -6.61 -14.29
N TYR A 204 -4.97 -5.49 -14.49
CA TYR A 204 -5.60 -4.20 -14.79
C TYR A 204 -6.31 -4.14 -16.14
N ARG A 205 -5.87 -4.92 -17.14
CA ARG A 205 -6.56 -4.98 -18.44
C ARG A 205 -7.89 -5.70 -18.38
N ASN A 206 -8.08 -6.53 -17.37
CA ASN A 206 -9.28 -7.36 -17.18
C ASN A 206 -10.29 -6.73 -16.18
N LYS A 207 -10.02 -5.52 -15.69
CA LYS A 207 -10.90 -4.71 -14.82
C LYS A 207 -11.58 -3.61 -15.62
#